data_0a0c50e990baa742d92b9589b79df85b
#
_entry.id   0a0c50e990baa742d92b9589b79df85b
#
_cell.length_a   1.000
_cell.length_b   1.000
_cell.length_c   1.000
_cell.angle_alpha   90.00
_cell.angle_beta   90.00
_cell.angle_gamma   90.00
#
_symmetry.space_group_name_H-M   'P 1'
#
loop_
_entity.id
_entity.type
_entity.pdbx_description
1 polymer ?
#
loop_
_entity_poly.entity_id
_entity_poly.type
_entity_poly.pdbx_seq_one_letter_code
_entity_poly.pdbx_strand_id
1 'polypeptide(L)'
;MAATSYGQHQQFIGKLDKACEQQTKVVSNAMLVAEQRRVQWLQQQKKRKAVEMLLAKQQKTLELQLAKQEQHMLDELALQRFVRKQPSY
;
A
#
# COMPACT_ATOMS: atom_id res chain seq x y z
N MET A 1 46.17 46.35 -16.13
CA MET A 1 45.38 45.22 -16.61
C MET A 1 45.02 44.17 -15.54
N ALA A 2 45.58 44.29 -14.35
CA ALA A 2 45.21 43.44 -13.22
C ALA A 2 43.74 43.62 -12.79
N ALA A 3 43.17 44.83 -12.94
CA ALA A 3 41.76 45.11 -12.60
C ALA A 3 40.77 44.41 -13.51
N THR A 4 41.09 44.30 -14.81
CA THR A 4 40.21 43.59 -15.77
C THR A 4 40.19 42.08 -15.54
N SER A 5 41.38 41.53 -15.25
CA SER A 5 41.53 40.11 -14.91
C SER A 5 40.80 39.77 -13.61
N TYR A 6 40.88 40.65 -12.61
CA TYR A 6 40.20 40.48 -11.34
C TYR A 6 38.67 40.53 -11.49
N GLY A 7 38.17 41.49 -12.30
CA GLY A 7 36.74 41.58 -12.60
C GLY A 7 36.17 40.37 -13.33
N GLN A 8 36.92 39.85 -14.30
CA GLN A 8 36.56 38.61 -15.01
C GLN A 8 36.54 37.42 -14.08
N HIS A 9 37.49 37.33 -13.17
CA HIS A 9 37.56 36.24 -12.19
C HIS A 9 36.38 36.29 -11.22
N GLN A 10 36.01 37.50 -10.75
CA GLN A 10 34.84 37.69 -9.89
C GLN A 10 33.52 37.31 -10.61
N GLN A 11 33.38 37.69 -11.87
CA GLN A 11 32.22 37.31 -12.69
C GLN A 11 32.10 35.80 -12.85
N PHE A 12 33.25 35.15 -13.06
CA PHE A 12 33.32 33.70 -13.19
C PHE A 12 32.88 33.01 -11.88
N ILE A 13 33.38 33.48 -10.73
CA ILE A 13 32.98 32.97 -9.41
C ILE A 13 31.50 33.20 -9.17
N GLY A 14 30.95 34.38 -9.51
CA GLY A 14 29.55 34.69 -9.39
C GLY A 14 28.65 33.74 -10.22
N LYS A 15 29.10 33.40 -11.44
CA LYS A 15 28.39 32.41 -12.28
C LYS A 15 28.42 31.01 -11.69
N LEU A 16 29.56 30.61 -11.13
CA LEU A 16 29.70 29.34 -10.44
C LEU A 16 28.78 29.24 -9.21
N ASP A 17 28.73 30.32 -8.41
CA ASP A 17 27.88 30.38 -7.24
C ASP A 17 26.40 30.24 -7.62
N LYS A 18 25.96 30.95 -8.67
CA LYS A 18 24.58 30.81 -9.19
C LYS A 18 24.29 29.39 -9.69
N ALA A 19 25.24 28.79 -10.40
CA ALA A 19 25.09 27.42 -10.87
C ALA A 19 24.99 26.45 -9.71
N CYS A 20 25.78 26.63 -8.66
CA CYS A 20 25.69 25.80 -7.45
C CYS A 20 24.35 25.98 -6.72
N GLU A 21 23.85 27.22 -6.61
CA GLU A 21 22.52 27.48 -6.03
C GLU A 21 21.41 26.81 -6.82
N GLN A 22 21.43 26.89 -8.14
CA GLN A 22 20.47 26.22 -9.00
C GLN A 22 20.54 24.71 -8.86
N GLN A 23 21.75 24.18 -8.81
CA GLN A 23 21.96 22.74 -8.59
C GLN A 23 21.40 22.30 -7.25
N THR A 24 21.62 23.05 -6.20
CA THR A 24 21.08 22.77 -4.86
C THR A 24 19.57 22.80 -4.87
N LYS A 25 18.93 23.74 -5.55
CA LYS A 25 17.48 23.81 -5.70
C LYS A 25 16.93 22.61 -6.44
N VAL A 26 17.58 22.20 -7.53
CA VAL A 26 17.18 21.03 -8.30
C VAL A 26 17.24 19.76 -7.45
N VAL A 27 18.30 19.58 -6.69
CA VAL A 27 18.48 18.44 -5.79
C VAL A 27 17.42 18.46 -4.70
N SER A 28 17.17 19.62 -4.08
CA SER A 28 16.13 19.76 -3.04
C SER A 28 14.76 19.43 -3.58
N ASN A 29 14.40 19.91 -4.77
CA ASN A 29 13.13 19.61 -5.42
C ASN A 29 13.01 18.13 -5.76
N ALA A 30 14.09 17.52 -6.25
CA ALA A 30 14.11 16.08 -6.55
C ALA A 30 13.90 15.26 -5.28
N MET A 31 14.51 15.64 -4.18
CA MET A 31 14.31 14.99 -2.88
C MET A 31 12.88 15.11 -2.38
N LEU A 32 12.28 16.29 -2.52
CA LEU A 32 10.87 16.52 -2.16
C LEU A 32 9.93 15.63 -2.98
N VAL A 33 10.14 15.58 -4.28
CA VAL A 33 9.34 14.74 -5.18
C VAL A 33 9.50 13.25 -4.82
N ALA A 34 10.73 12.81 -4.56
CA ALA A 34 11.02 11.44 -4.16
C ALA A 34 10.31 11.09 -2.84
N GLU A 35 10.34 12.00 -1.87
CA GLU A 35 9.66 11.81 -0.58
C GLU A 35 8.15 11.76 -0.73
N GLN A 36 7.56 12.64 -1.54
CA GLN A 36 6.13 12.62 -1.85
C GLN A 36 5.71 11.29 -2.50
N ARG A 37 6.50 10.81 -3.45
CA ARG A 37 6.24 9.51 -4.09
C ARG A 37 6.33 8.36 -3.10
N ARG A 38 7.29 8.41 -2.20
CA ARG A 38 7.45 7.40 -1.15
C ARG A 38 6.22 7.38 -0.23
N VAL A 39 5.75 8.54 0.21
CA VAL A 39 4.57 8.67 1.06
C VAL A 39 3.32 8.16 0.34
N GLN A 40 3.13 8.52 -0.92
CA GLN A 40 2.02 8.04 -1.74
C GLN A 40 2.05 6.52 -1.90
N TRP A 41 3.23 5.98 -2.17
CA TRP A 41 3.41 4.54 -2.30
C TRP A 41 3.06 3.81 -0.99
N LEU A 42 3.51 4.33 0.16
CA LEU A 42 3.19 3.78 1.47
C LEU A 42 1.68 3.82 1.75
N GLN A 43 1.01 4.91 1.39
CA GLN A 43 -0.44 5.04 1.54
C GLN A 43 -1.18 4.02 0.69
N GLN A 44 -0.75 3.83 -0.55
CA GLN A 44 -1.33 2.82 -1.43
C GLN A 44 -1.11 1.41 -0.90
N GLN A 45 0.07 1.13 -0.37
CA GLN A 45 0.37 -0.15 0.25
C GLN A 45 -0.53 -0.41 1.47
N LYS A 46 -0.76 0.59 2.30
CA LYS A 46 -1.67 0.48 3.45
C LYS A 46 -3.10 0.20 3.02
N LYS A 47 -3.60 0.90 1.99
CA LYS A 47 -4.93 0.68 1.43
C LYS A 47 -5.07 -0.73 0.86
N ARG A 48 -4.08 -1.17 0.10
CA ARG A 48 -4.04 -2.50 -0.49
C ARG A 48 -4.08 -3.57 0.59
N LYS A 49 -3.28 -3.40 1.64
CA LYS A 49 -3.22 -4.33 2.76
C LYS A 49 -4.56 -4.38 3.51
N ALA A 50 -5.21 -3.23 3.71
CA ALA A 50 -6.52 -3.15 4.32
C ALA A 50 -7.59 -3.89 3.51
N VAL A 51 -7.58 -3.72 2.18
CA VAL A 51 -8.48 -4.42 1.27
C VAL A 51 -8.23 -5.93 1.29
N GLU A 52 -6.97 -6.34 1.27
CA GLU A 52 -6.59 -7.76 1.36
C GLU A 52 -7.07 -8.38 2.68
N MET A 53 -6.93 -7.67 3.80
CA MET A 53 -7.42 -8.13 5.10
C MET A 53 -8.95 -8.23 5.13
N LEU A 54 -9.66 -7.28 4.53
CA LEU A 54 -11.12 -7.32 4.41
C LEU A 54 -11.58 -8.51 3.57
N LEU A 55 -10.94 -8.73 2.43
CA LEU A 55 -11.25 -9.87 1.57
C LEU A 55 -11.02 -11.20 2.27
N ALA A 56 -9.89 -11.33 2.99
CA ALA A 56 -9.58 -12.52 3.76
C ALA A 56 -10.62 -12.76 4.86
N LYS A 57 -11.07 -11.70 5.53
CA LYS A 57 -12.09 -11.77 6.57
C LYS A 57 -13.44 -12.18 6.00
N GLN A 58 -13.85 -11.63 4.86
CA GLN A 58 -15.08 -12.00 4.18
C GLN A 58 -15.05 -13.46 3.72
N GLN A 59 -13.94 -13.90 3.17
CA GLN A 59 -13.76 -15.27 2.73
C GLN A 59 -13.86 -16.24 3.91
N LYS A 60 -13.23 -15.90 5.02
CA LYS A 60 -13.28 -16.71 6.24
C LYS A 60 -14.71 -16.80 6.81
N THR A 61 -15.43 -15.67 6.80
CA THR A 61 -16.84 -15.64 7.22
C THR A 61 -17.72 -16.50 6.31
N LEU A 62 -17.49 -16.43 5.01
CA LEU A 62 -18.21 -17.23 4.02
C LEU A 62 -17.94 -18.72 4.23
N GLU A 63 -16.69 -19.12 4.43
CA GLU A 63 -16.32 -20.50 4.72
C GLU A 63 -16.99 -21.03 5.99
N LEU A 64 -17.05 -20.21 7.05
CA LEU A 64 -17.73 -20.56 8.29
C LEU A 64 -19.24 -20.74 8.08
N GLN A 65 -19.86 -19.87 7.28
CA GLN A 65 -21.29 -20.00 6.96
C GLN A 65 -21.58 -21.27 6.17
N LEU A 66 -20.75 -21.58 5.17
CA LEU A 66 -20.87 -22.79 4.39
C LEU A 66 -20.69 -24.03 5.26
N ALA A 67 -19.70 -24.03 6.15
CA ALA A 67 -19.47 -25.13 7.08
C ALA A 67 -20.66 -25.33 8.01
N LYS A 68 -21.27 -24.26 8.50
CA LYS A 68 -22.48 -24.33 9.32
C LYS A 68 -23.67 -24.89 8.55
N GLN A 69 -23.86 -24.51 7.30
CA GLN A 69 -24.93 -25.03 6.45
C GLN A 69 -24.74 -26.53 6.18
N GLU A 70 -23.52 -26.94 5.87
CA GLU A 70 -23.19 -28.35 5.67
C GLU A 70 -23.46 -29.17 6.94
N GLN A 71 -23.04 -28.66 8.09
CA GLN A 71 -23.27 -29.30 9.37
C GLN A 71 -24.76 -29.43 9.67
N HIS A 72 -25.53 -28.39 9.40
CA HIS A 72 -26.97 -28.38 9.57
C HIS A 72 -27.65 -29.41 8.66
N MET A 73 -27.23 -29.47 7.40
CA MET A 73 -27.75 -30.49 6.46
C MET A 73 -27.41 -31.92 6.90
N LEU A 74 -26.18 -32.13 7.38
CA LEU A 74 -25.77 -33.43 7.89
C LEU A 74 -26.56 -33.81 9.14
N ASP A 75 -26.81 -32.88 10.03
CA ASP A 75 -27.60 -33.08 11.24
C ASP A 75 -29.07 -33.44 10.88
N GLU A 76 -29.66 -32.74 9.91
CA GLU A 76 -31.00 -33.05 9.41
C GLU A 76 -31.08 -34.44 8.80
N LEU A 77 -30.09 -34.79 7.97
CA LEU A 77 -30.05 -36.13 7.36
C LEU A 77 -29.89 -37.23 8.42
N ALA A 78 -29.05 -36.99 9.41
CA ALA A 78 -28.87 -37.93 10.52
C ALA A 78 -30.19 -38.10 11.31
N LEU A 79 -30.88 -36.99 11.55
CA LEU A 79 -32.17 -37.00 12.26
C LEU A 79 -33.23 -37.72 11.48
N GLN A 80 -33.32 -37.48 10.16
CA GLN A 80 -34.24 -38.19 9.28
C GLN A 80 -33.98 -39.71 9.25
N ARG A 81 -32.71 -40.10 9.20
CA ARG A 81 -32.30 -41.51 9.27
C ARG A 81 -32.69 -42.15 10.61
N PHE A 82 -32.51 -41.41 11.68
CA PHE A 82 -32.88 -41.85 13.01
C PHE A 82 -34.38 -42.07 13.12
N VAL A 83 -35.19 -41.12 12.65
CA VAL A 83 -36.65 -41.23 12.63
C VAL A 83 -37.13 -42.40 11.77
N ARG A 84 -36.50 -42.62 10.61
CA ARG A 84 -36.85 -43.75 9.72
C ARG A 84 -36.49 -45.11 10.33
N LYS A 85 -35.45 -45.18 11.14
CA LYS A 85 -35.03 -46.43 11.79
C LYS A 85 -35.83 -46.76 13.04
N GLN A 86 -36.57 -45.78 13.60
CA GLN A 86 -37.44 -46.07 14.74
C GLN A 86 -38.65 -46.88 14.28
N PRO A 87 -38.96 -47.99 14.93
CA PRO A 87 -40.14 -48.76 14.58
C PRO A 87 -41.37 -47.95 14.91
N SER A 88 -42.28 -47.82 13.94
CA SER A 88 -43.56 -47.17 14.15
C SER A 88 -44.53 -48.21 14.75
N TYR A 89 -44.80 -47.98 16.01
CA TYR A 89 -45.82 -48.75 16.71
C TYR A 89 -47.15 -48.05 16.64
#